data_34467489ad9e7c1cfddce17c333fa59c
#
_entry.id   34467489ad9e7c1cfddce17c333fa59c
#
_cell.length_a   1.000
_cell.length_b   1.000
_cell.length_c   1.000
_cell.angle_alpha   90.00
_cell.angle_beta   90.00
_cell.angle_gamma   90.00
#
_symmetry.space_group_name_H-M   'P 1'
#
loop_
_entity.id
_entity.type
_entity.pdbx_description
1 polymer ?
#
loop_
_entity_poly.entity_id
_entity_poly.type
_entity_poly.pdbx_seq_one_letter_code
_entity_poly.pdbx_strand_id
1 'polypeptide(L)'
;DRHDCDVVVNYVVNAYNVYDIPKIDELRVNYDLGELRLNIAQIWDADTKMSDDVATSGYTKHQLDYLKKNYGGKIMGKSKWDFKDCFWVNNAIYTTVEGNVKMCCMNTGAEPFGNLFENSIDEIREMVDYQNVKRGCETNNPTSHCKNCSYKELTPILEYVGV
;
A
#
# COMPACT_ATOMS: atom_id res chain seq x y z
N ASP A 1 30.09 -16.96 -7.20
CA ASP A 1 29.01 -16.49 -8.06
C ASP A 1 28.07 -15.64 -7.19
N ARG A 2 28.20 -14.31 -7.30
CA ARG A 2 27.17 -13.41 -6.74
C ARG A 2 25.96 -13.58 -7.64
N HIS A 3 24.87 -14.07 -7.11
CA HIS A 3 23.59 -14.00 -7.79
C HIS A 3 23.20 -12.52 -7.88
N ASP A 4 23.06 -12.00 -9.09
CA ASP A 4 22.52 -10.66 -9.36
C ASP A 4 21.06 -10.61 -8.87
N CYS A 5 20.90 -10.37 -7.59
CA CYS A 5 19.59 -10.14 -6.98
C CYS A 5 19.46 -8.66 -6.63
N ASP A 6 18.56 -7.96 -7.29
CA ASP A 6 18.20 -6.60 -6.90
C ASP A 6 17.43 -6.65 -5.57
N VAL A 7 18.09 -6.21 -4.50
CA VAL A 7 17.47 -6.13 -3.19
C VAL A 7 16.90 -4.74 -2.99
N VAL A 8 15.60 -4.65 -2.76
CA VAL A 8 14.92 -3.39 -2.42
C VAL A 8 14.59 -3.39 -0.93
N VAL A 9 15.05 -2.36 -0.23
CA VAL A 9 14.73 -2.14 1.19
C VAL A 9 13.46 -1.32 1.28
N ASN A 10 12.34 -1.95 1.68
CA ASN A 10 11.09 -1.26 1.96
C ASN A 10 11.02 -0.92 3.44
N TYR A 11 11.04 0.36 3.78
CA TYR A 11 10.94 0.83 5.15
C TYR A 11 9.61 1.54 5.40
N VAL A 12 8.82 1.00 6.33
CA VAL A 12 7.53 1.58 6.72
C VAL A 12 7.78 2.67 7.75
N VAL A 13 7.54 3.92 7.35
CA VAL A 13 7.75 5.11 8.18
C VAL A 13 6.47 5.42 8.96
N ASN A 14 6.63 5.72 10.24
CA ASN A 14 5.58 6.22 11.12
C ASN A 14 6.16 7.31 12.05
N ALA A 15 5.31 7.90 12.90
CA ALA A 15 5.71 8.98 13.80
C ALA A 15 6.82 8.59 14.80
N TYR A 16 6.95 7.31 15.13
CA TYR A 16 7.93 6.84 16.12
C TYR A 16 9.32 6.58 15.51
N ASN A 17 9.38 6.21 14.23
CA ASN A 17 10.61 5.77 13.58
C ASN A 17 11.11 6.69 12.47
N VAL A 18 10.47 7.82 12.24
CA VAL A 18 10.81 8.77 11.16
C VAL A 18 12.26 9.25 11.20
N TYR A 19 12.86 9.34 12.39
CA TYR A 19 14.26 9.75 12.56
C TYR A 19 15.27 8.60 12.48
N ASP A 20 14.80 7.36 12.33
CA ASP A 20 15.68 6.19 12.15
C ASP A 20 16.01 5.91 10.67
N ILE A 21 15.41 6.65 9.75
CA ILE A 21 15.66 6.49 8.30
C ILE A 21 17.16 6.54 7.96
N PRO A 22 17.99 7.46 8.52
CA PRO A 22 19.41 7.50 8.24
C PRO A 22 20.14 6.21 8.63
N LYS A 23 19.73 5.56 9.74
CA LYS A 23 20.32 4.29 10.18
C LYS A 23 20.01 3.16 9.19
N ILE A 24 18.79 3.16 8.64
CA ILE A 24 18.37 2.16 7.64
C ILE A 24 19.12 2.39 6.32
N ASP A 25 19.31 3.65 5.90
CA ASP A 25 20.09 3.96 4.69
C ASP A 25 21.58 3.61 4.88
N GLU A 26 22.14 3.81 6.07
CA GLU A 26 23.49 3.38 6.42
C GLU A 26 23.64 1.85 6.33
N LEU A 27 22.70 1.09 6.87
CA LEU A 27 22.68 -0.38 6.74
C LEU A 27 22.61 -0.79 5.28
N ARG A 28 21.75 -0.15 4.48
CA ARG A 28 21.65 -0.40 3.04
C ARG A 28 23.00 -0.22 2.33
N VAL A 29 23.68 0.87 2.63
CA VAL A 29 25.02 1.16 2.06
C VAL A 29 26.05 0.14 2.53
N ASN A 30 26.11 -0.16 3.82
CA ASN A 30 27.11 -1.07 4.41
C ASN A 30 27.01 -2.51 3.88
N TYR A 31 25.79 -2.94 3.51
CA TYR A 31 25.55 -4.28 2.97
C TYR A 31 25.39 -4.32 1.45
N ASP A 32 25.67 -3.21 0.76
CA ASP A 32 25.53 -3.08 -0.70
C ASP A 32 24.15 -3.53 -1.20
N LEU A 33 23.11 -3.13 -0.46
CA LEU A 33 21.73 -3.37 -0.85
C LEU A 33 21.28 -2.30 -1.84
N GLY A 34 20.31 -2.63 -2.70
CA GLY A 34 19.85 -1.75 -3.76
C GLY A 34 19.10 -0.51 -3.27
N GLU A 35 17.89 -0.31 -3.75
CA GLU A 35 17.09 0.90 -3.50
C GLU A 35 16.47 0.91 -2.09
N LEU A 36 16.44 2.09 -1.45
CA LEU A 36 15.61 2.35 -0.27
C LEU A 36 14.28 3.00 -0.69
N ARG A 37 13.18 2.34 -0.39
CA ARG A 37 11.81 2.84 -0.58
C ARG A 37 11.16 3.14 0.76
N LEU A 38 10.64 4.35 0.91
CA LEU A 38 9.95 4.77 2.13
C LEU A 38 8.44 4.71 1.90
N ASN A 39 7.77 3.89 2.70
CA ASN A 39 6.33 3.76 2.68
C ASN A 39 5.75 4.42 3.92
N ILE A 40 4.86 5.39 3.77
CA ILE A 40 4.13 5.96 4.89
C ILE A 40 3.22 4.88 5.49
N ALA A 41 3.26 4.73 6.82
CA ALA A 41 2.42 3.76 7.52
C ALA A 41 0.94 4.01 7.21
N GLN A 42 0.24 2.95 6.87
CA GLN A 42 -1.20 2.96 6.56
C GLN A 42 -1.98 2.36 7.72
N ILE A 43 -3.18 2.87 7.97
CA ILE A 43 -4.14 2.20 8.83
C ILE A 43 -4.72 1.06 7.99
N TRP A 44 -4.45 -0.16 8.42
CA TRP A 44 -5.14 -1.33 7.90
C TRP A 44 -6.49 -1.37 8.58
N ASP A 45 -7.51 -1.71 7.87
CA ASP A 45 -8.87 -2.01 8.26
C ASP A 45 -9.22 -1.88 9.78
N ALA A 46 -10.42 -1.39 10.11
CA ALA A 46 -10.88 -1.10 11.47
C ALA A 46 -10.77 -2.26 12.49
N ASP A 47 -10.64 -3.50 12.01
CA ASP A 47 -10.48 -4.69 12.87
C ASP A 47 -9.02 -4.94 13.28
N THR A 48 -8.04 -4.42 12.58
CA THR A 48 -6.67 -4.40 13.02
C THR A 48 -6.48 -3.14 13.86
N LYS A 49 -6.72 -3.18 15.13
CA LYS A 49 -6.50 -2.13 16.13
C LYS A 49 -5.04 -1.64 16.17
N MET A 50 -4.51 -1.16 15.07
CA MET A 50 -3.43 -0.20 15.12
C MET A 50 -4.06 1.07 15.67
N SER A 51 -3.65 1.45 16.87
CA SER A 51 -4.14 2.67 17.51
C SER A 51 -3.99 3.84 16.53
N ASP A 52 -4.95 4.75 16.53
CA ASP A 52 -4.89 6.01 15.78
C ASP A 52 -3.54 6.75 15.97
N ASP A 53 -2.81 6.46 17.03
CA ASP A 53 -1.49 7.01 17.37
C ASP A 53 -0.36 6.52 16.44
N VAL A 54 -0.48 5.35 15.82
CA VAL A 54 0.49 4.81 14.85
C VAL A 54 0.12 5.19 13.43
N ALA A 55 -1.10 5.66 13.27
CA ALA A 55 -1.63 6.11 12.00
C ALA A 55 -0.94 7.39 11.53
N THR A 56 -1.12 7.67 10.27
CA THR A 56 -0.66 8.85 9.55
C THR A 56 -1.00 10.18 10.23
N SER A 57 -2.06 10.23 11.05
CA SER A 57 -2.47 11.37 11.86
C SER A 57 -1.53 11.70 13.03
N GLY A 58 -0.63 10.78 13.41
CA GLY A 58 0.30 10.97 14.53
C GLY A 58 1.55 11.78 14.21
N TYR A 59 1.81 12.14 12.95
CA TYR A 59 2.97 12.94 12.60
C TYR A 59 2.84 14.38 13.09
N THR A 60 3.89 14.90 13.73
CA THR A 60 4.02 16.33 13.98
C THR A 60 4.41 17.06 12.69
N LYS A 61 4.10 18.37 12.63
CA LYS A 61 4.56 19.22 11.52
C LYS A 61 6.06 19.13 11.28
N HIS A 62 6.86 19.12 12.35
CA HIS A 62 8.31 19.01 12.29
C HIS A 62 8.77 17.70 11.63
N GLN A 63 8.12 16.58 11.90
CA GLN A 63 8.41 15.30 11.27
C GLN A 63 8.07 15.29 9.78
N LEU A 64 6.94 15.89 9.41
CA LEU A 64 6.56 16.03 7.99
C LEU A 64 7.52 16.96 7.24
N ASP A 65 7.94 18.08 7.84
CA ASP A 65 8.94 18.97 7.27
C ASP A 65 10.29 18.26 7.07
N TYR A 66 10.69 17.44 8.05
CA TYR A 66 11.89 16.60 7.96
C TYR A 66 11.81 15.59 6.79
N LEU A 67 10.70 14.88 6.67
CA LEU A 67 10.46 13.94 5.57
C LEU A 67 10.51 14.66 4.22
N LYS A 68 9.77 15.76 4.08
CA LYS A 68 9.74 16.56 2.85
C LYS A 68 11.12 17.03 2.43
N LYS A 69 11.86 17.59 3.36
CA LYS A 69 13.19 18.16 3.09
C LYS A 69 14.20 17.10 2.68
N ASN A 70 14.20 15.94 3.33
CA ASN A 70 15.29 14.99 3.22
C ASN A 70 14.95 13.79 2.32
N TYR A 71 13.66 13.46 2.17
CA TYR A 71 13.22 12.20 1.56
C TYR A 71 12.03 12.31 0.60
N GLY A 72 11.53 13.49 0.27
CA GLY A 72 10.34 13.66 -0.57
C GLY A 72 10.38 12.81 -1.84
N GLY A 73 11.51 12.78 -2.56
CA GLY A 73 11.68 11.97 -3.77
C GLY A 73 11.86 10.46 -3.55
N LYS A 74 11.95 9.98 -2.30
CA LYS A 74 12.09 8.55 -1.94
C LYS A 74 10.82 7.96 -1.33
N ILE A 75 9.82 8.80 -1.05
CA ILE A 75 8.54 8.38 -0.47
C ILE A 75 7.69 7.79 -1.58
N MET A 76 7.23 6.56 -1.35
CA MET A 76 6.35 5.85 -2.29
C MET A 76 4.90 6.26 -2.06
N GLY A 77 4.21 6.55 -3.14
CA GLY A 77 2.79 6.86 -3.11
C GLY A 77 2.36 7.83 -4.19
N LYS A 78 1.10 8.18 -4.18
CA LYS A 78 0.51 9.20 -5.04
C LYS A 78 -0.36 10.11 -4.19
N SER A 79 -0.10 11.42 -4.22
CA SER A 79 -0.92 12.41 -3.52
C SER A 79 -2.33 12.55 -4.10
N LYS A 80 -2.50 12.24 -5.38
CA LYS A 80 -3.82 12.20 -6.03
C LYS A 80 -4.18 10.75 -6.28
N TRP A 81 -5.15 10.25 -5.53
CA TRP A 81 -5.66 8.90 -5.70
C TRP A 81 -6.89 8.89 -6.60
N ASP A 82 -6.79 8.17 -7.71
CA ASP A 82 -7.93 7.81 -8.56
C ASP A 82 -8.07 6.28 -8.56
N PHE A 83 -9.28 5.78 -8.39
CA PHE A 83 -9.55 4.34 -8.43
C PHE A 83 -9.18 3.72 -9.78
N LYS A 84 -9.24 4.49 -10.87
CA LYS A 84 -8.80 4.04 -12.20
C LYS A 84 -7.35 3.63 -12.25
N ASP A 85 -6.52 4.24 -11.38
CA ASP A 85 -5.09 3.97 -11.28
C ASP A 85 -4.76 2.87 -10.27
N CYS A 86 -5.75 2.21 -9.70
CA CYS A 86 -5.53 1.17 -8.71
C CYS A 86 -4.72 0.02 -9.30
N PHE A 87 -3.50 -0.16 -8.80
CA PHE A 87 -2.61 -1.24 -9.23
C PHE A 87 -3.25 -2.61 -9.06
N TRP A 88 -3.88 -2.87 -7.91
CA TRP A 88 -4.48 -4.15 -7.59
C TRP A 88 -5.58 -4.55 -8.56
N VAL A 89 -6.47 -3.62 -8.88
CA VAL A 89 -7.58 -3.87 -9.79
C VAL A 89 -7.11 -4.18 -11.21
N ASN A 90 -6.04 -3.50 -11.64
CA ASN A 90 -5.61 -3.55 -13.03
C ASN A 90 -4.52 -4.58 -13.31
N ASN A 91 -3.64 -4.86 -12.32
CA ASN A 91 -2.39 -5.56 -12.59
C ASN A 91 -2.08 -6.71 -11.65
N ALA A 92 -2.89 -6.92 -10.60
CA ALA A 92 -2.55 -7.90 -9.58
C ALA A 92 -3.73 -8.77 -9.17
N ILE A 93 -3.41 -9.84 -8.48
CA ILE A 93 -4.35 -10.70 -7.75
C ILE A 93 -3.77 -10.91 -6.37
N TYR A 94 -4.59 -10.73 -5.35
CA TYR A 94 -4.23 -11.04 -3.98
C TYR A 94 -4.89 -12.33 -3.54
N THR A 95 -4.11 -13.25 -3.00
CA THR A 95 -4.60 -14.52 -2.47
C THR A 95 -4.16 -14.71 -1.03
N THR A 96 -5.02 -15.33 -0.22
CA THR A 96 -4.65 -15.80 1.12
C THR A 96 -3.99 -17.18 1.03
N VAL A 97 -3.43 -17.66 2.15
CA VAL A 97 -2.82 -19.00 2.23
C VAL A 97 -3.85 -20.11 2.04
N GLU A 98 -5.12 -19.85 2.30
CA GLU A 98 -6.25 -20.75 2.07
C GLU A 98 -6.72 -20.73 0.60
N GLY A 99 -6.06 -19.99 -0.27
CA GLY A 99 -6.41 -19.87 -1.69
C GLY A 99 -7.52 -18.88 -2.00
N ASN A 100 -8.07 -18.15 -1.01
CA ASN A 100 -9.14 -17.20 -1.24
C ASN A 100 -8.62 -15.99 -2.04
N VAL A 101 -9.31 -15.67 -3.14
CA VAL A 101 -8.98 -14.53 -4.00
C VAL A 101 -9.76 -13.29 -3.58
N LYS A 102 -9.03 -12.22 -3.28
CA LYS A 102 -9.61 -10.92 -2.93
C LYS A 102 -9.10 -9.83 -3.88
N MET A 103 -9.77 -8.69 -3.94
CA MET A 103 -9.37 -7.61 -4.85
C MET A 103 -7.99 -7.04 -4.51
N CYS A 104 -7.66 -6.90 -3.22
CA CYS A 104 -6.37 -6.40 -2.77
C CYS A 104 -6.09 -6.78 -1.31
N CYS A 105 -4.84 -6.57 -0.88
CA CYS A 105 -4.42 -6.78 0.51
C CYS A 105 -4.91 -5.69 1.49
N MET A 106 -5.45 -4.58 0.99
CA MET A 106 -5.86 -3.44 1.81
C MET A 106 -7.27 -3.60 2.41
N ASN A 107 -8.06 -4.53 1.91
CA ASN A 107 -9.41 -4.83 2.40
C ASN A 107 -9.51 -6.33 2.72
N THR A 108 -8.91 -6.71 3.84
CA THR A 108 -8.86 -8.11 4.28
C THR A 108 -10.22 -8.62 4.78
N GLY A 109 -11.08 -7.73 5.26
CA GLY A 109 -12.44 -8.05 5.72
C GLY A 109 -13.46 -8.30 4.59
N ALA A 110 -13.13 -7.96 3.34
CA ALA A 110 -14.04 -8.22 2.22
C ALA A 110 -14.20 -9.72 1.94
N GLU A 111 -15.40 -10.11 1.53
CA GLU A 111 -15.65 -11.48 1.06
C GLU A 111 -14.77 -11.81 -0.16
N PRO A 112 -14.25 -13.04 -0.26
CA PRO A 112 -13.49 -13.47 -1.42
C PRO A 112 -14.37 -13.62 -2.65
N PHE A 113 -13.80 -13.41 -3.83
CA PHE A 113 -14.48 -13.65 -5.10
C PHE A 113 -14.52 -15.13 -5.50
N GLY A 114 -13.62 -15.93 -4.96
CA GLY A 114 -13.50 -17.34 -5.22
C GLY A 114 -12.25 -17.92 -4.57
N ASN A 115 -11.95 -19.18 -4.85
CA ASN A 115 -10.82 -19.90 -4.27
C ASN A 115 -10.00 -20.59 -5.37
N LEU A 116 -8.67 -20.41 -5.39
CA LEU A 116 -7.78 -20.99 -6.40
C LEU A 116 -7.65 -22.52 -6.33
N PHE A 117 -8.09 -23.14 -5.25
CA PHE A 117 -8.16 -24.60 -5.17
C PHE A 117 -9.43 -25.16 -5.83
N GLU A 118 -10.41 -24.29 -6.14
CA GLU A 118 -11.72 -24.65 -6.70
C GLU A 118 -11.95 -24.04 -8.08
N ASN A 119 -11.38 -22.85 -8.32
CA ASN A 119 -11.62 -22.05 -9.52
C ASN A 119 -10.29 -21.64 -10.17
N SER A 120 -10.25 -21.57 -11.48
CA SER A 120 -9.17 -20.91 -12.20
C SER A 120 -9.24 -19.38 -12.04
N ILE A 121 -8.11 -18.71 -12.26
CA ILE A 121 -8.03 -17.23 -12.22
C ILE A 121 -9.01 -16.62 -13.23
N ASP A 122 -9.14 -17.21 -14.40
CA ASP A 122 -10.00 -16.68 -15.46
C ASP A 122 -11.48 -16.81 -15.09
N GLU A 123 -11.89 -17.94 -14.49
CA GLU A 123 -13.24 -18.10 -13.95
C GLU A 123 -13.56 -17.05 -12.88
N ILE A 124 -12.62 -16.81 -11.94
CA ILE A 124 -12.82 -15.82 -10.89
C ILE A 124 -12.94 -14.40 -11.48
N ARG A 125 -12.14 -14.07 -12.48
CA ARG A 125 -12.20 -12.79 -13.17
C ARG A 125 -13.52 -12.55 -13.92
N GLU A 126 -14.18 -13.62 -14.38
CA GLU A 126 -15.48 -13.53 -15.05
C GLU A 126 -16.67 -13.47 -14.07
N MET A 127 -16.43 -13.69 -12.77
CA MET A 127 -17.49 -13.58 -11.76
C MET A 127 -18.06 -12.16 -11.69
N VAL A 128 -19.38 -12.11 -11.54
CA VAL A 128 -20.13 -10.83 -11.53
C VAL A 128 -19.61 -9.84 -10.49
N ASP A 129 -19.29 -10.32 -9.31
CA ASP A 129 -18.81 -9.48 -8.21
C ASP A 129 -17.42 -8.91 -8.50
N TYR A 130 -16.51 -9.72 -9.06
CA TYR A 130 -15.20 -9.24 -9.50
C TYR A 130 -15.34 -8.16 -10.58
N GLN A 131 -16.16 -8.40 -11.57
CA GLN A 131 -16.42 -7.46 -12.68
C GLN A 131 -17.10 -6.16 -12.18
N ASN A 132 -18.00 -6.26 -11.21
CA ASN A 132 -18.63 -5.07 -10.62
C ASN A 132 -17.61 -4.20 -9.87
N VAL A 133 -16.69 -4.79 -9.10
CA VAL A 133 -15.62 -4.04 -8.41
C VAL A 133 -14.71 -3.38 -9.44
N LYS A 134 -14.29 -4.11 -10.47
CA LYS A 134 -13.45 -3.59 -11.55
C LYS A 134 -14.10 -2.40 -12.25
N ARG A 135 -15.35 -2.56 -12.69
CA ARG A 135 -16.11 -1.49 -13.33
C ARG A 135 -16.30 -0.28 -12.42
N GLY A 136 -16.55 -0.51 -11.12
CA GLY A 136 -16.65 0.56 -10.14
C GLY A 136 -15.38 1.40 -10.04
N CYS A 137 -14.22 0.76 -10.08
CA CYS A 137 -12.93 1.46 -10.11
C CYS A 137 -12.74 2.20 -11.46
N GLU A 138 -12.97 1.56 -12.59
CA GLU A 138 -12.83 2.16 -13.92
C GLU A 138 -13.71 3.41 -14.11
N THR A 139 -14.89 3.43 -13.52
CA THR A 139 -15.83 4.56 -13.60
C THR A 139 -15.68 5.57 -12.45
N ASN A 140 -14.69 5.39 -11.58
CA ASN A 140 -14.47 6.17 -10.36
C ASN A 140 -15.70 6.21 -9.43
N ASN A 141 -16.50 5.15 -9.46
CA ASN A 141 -17.64 4.91 -8.59
C ASN A 141 -17.48 3.57 -7.85
N PRO A 142 -16.54 3.49 -6.90
CA PRO A 142 -16.15 2.24 -6.28
C PRO A 142 -17.29 1.60 -5.48
N THR A 143 -17.33 0.28 -5.54
CA THR A 143 -18.20 -0.54 -4.69
C THR A 143 -17.78 -0.47 -3.21
N SER A 144 -18.58 -1.08 -2.33
CA SER A 144 -18.26 -1.17 -0.89
C SER A 144 -16.86 -1.74 -0.62
N HIS A 145 -16.37 -2.66 -1.46
CA HIS A 145 -15.02 -3.23 -1.36
C HIS A 145 -13.89 -2.19 -1.40
N CYS A 146 -14.07 -1.12 -2.18
CA CYS A 146 -13.05 -0.10 -2.40
C CYS A 146 -13.41 1.26 -1.79
N LYS A 147 -14.68 1.47 -1.41
CA LYS A 147 -15.17 2.79 -0.98
C LYS A 147 -14.41 3.34 0.23
N ASN A 148 -14.02 2.45 1.15
CA ASN A 148 -13.30 2.77 2.38
C ASN A 148 -11.80 2.44 2.27
N CYS A 149 -11.21 2.62 1.10
CA CYS A 149 -9.80 2.36 0.87
C CYS A 149 -8.93 3.27 1.77
N SER A 150 -8.15 2.67 2.66
CA SER A 150 -7.24 3.38 3.56
C SER A 150 -6.14 4.16 2.83
N TYR A 151 -5.87 3.83 1.57
CA TYR A 151 -4.90 4.57 0.76
C TYR A 151 -5.30 6.05 0.54
N LYS A 152 -6.59 6.36 0.55
CA LYS A 152 -7.09 7.75 0.47
C LYS A 152 -6.69 8.61 1.67
N GLU A 153 -6.56 7.99 2.83
CA GLU A 153 -6.24 8.70 4.07
C GLU A 153 -4.80 9.21 4.09
N LEU A 154 -3.93 8.63 3.23
CA LEU A 154 -2.56 9.09 3.06
C LEU A 154 -2.43 10.34 2.20
N THR A 155 -3.44 10.65 1.39
CA THR A 155 -3.39 11.77 0.42
C THR A 155 -2.90 13.07 1.03
N PRO A 156 -3.42 13.55 2.19
CA PRO A 156 -2.97 14.82 2.76
C PRO A 156 -1.49 14.81 3.16
N ILE A 157 -0.97 13.68 3.64
CA ILE A 157 0.43 13.54 4.02
C ILE A 157 1.32 13.50 2.77
N LEU A 158 0.94 12.71 1.78
CA LEU A 158 1.67 12.59 0.52
C LEU A 158 1.75 13.95 -0.20
N GLU A 159 0.65 14.70 -0.25
CA GLU A 159 0.63 16.07 -0.77
C GLU A 159 1.58 16.98 0.00
N TYR A 160 1.56 16.91 1.34
CA TYR A 160 2.42 17.74 2.17
C TYR A 160 3.90 17.48 1.93
N VAL A 161 4.31 16.22 1.84
CA VAL A 161 5.70 15.82 1.61
C VAL A 161 6.14 15.95 0.16
N GLY A 162 5.23 16.24 -0.77
CA GLY A 162 5.53 16.60 -2.16
C GLY A 162 5.63 15.39 -3.10
N VAL A 163 4.81 14.38 -2.86
CA VAL A 163 4.70 13.17 -3.71
C VAL A 163 3.47 13.25 -4.60
#